data_b30d529e45954e37bc5297db112fb303
#
_entry.id   b30d529e45954e37bc5297db112fb303
#
_cell.length_a   1.000
_cell.length_b   1.000
_cell.length_c   1.000
_cell.angle_alpha   90.00
_cell.angle_beta   90.00
_cell.angle_gamma   90.00
#
_symmetry.space_group_name_H-M   'P 1'
#
loop_
_entity.id
_entity.type
_entity.pdbx_description
1 polymer ?
#
loop_
_entity_poly.entity_id
_entity_poly.type
_entity_poly.pdbx_seq_one_letter_code
_entity_poly.pdbx_strand_id
1 'polypeptide(L)'
;MRSSYNKWSRIRATSGLTGAQAAQRLISTGNLYGVQVAPTGGQLSDHYDPRNKTLFLSQGVYESPSVAAVAIAAHELGHALQDAEDYFPMQIRTFLVPVVNIGSNLGWILIMIGLVLNATTLAWLGVLVFSGGAVFALATLPVEFNASARAKEL
;
A
#
# COMPACT_ATOMS: atom_id res chain seq x y z
N MET A 1 -0.81 11.32 6.56
CA MET A 1 0.02 10.14 6.85
C MET A 1 1.36 10.50 7.51
N ARG A 2 2.25 11.32 6.94
CA ARG A 2 3.57 11.64 7.54
C ARG A 2 3.52 12.18 8.98
N SER A 3 2.54 13.03 9.32
CA SER A 3 2.40 13.61 10.68
C SER A 3 2.10 12.52 11.72
N SER A 4 1.17 11.61 11.43
CA SER A 4 0.84 10.49 12.32
C SER A 4 2.01 9.53 12.47
N TYR A 5 2.69 9.18 11.36
CA TYR A 5 3.90 8.37 11.39
C TYR A 5 4.96 9.00 12.30
N ASN A 6 5.29 10.29 12.11
CA ASN A 6 6.30 10.99 12.90
C ASN A 6 5.96 11.05 14.40
N LYS A 7 4.68 11.10 14.75
CA LYS A 7 4.23 11.03 16.14
C LYS A 7 4.44 9.65 16.74
N TRP A 8 3.94 8.60 16.08
CA TRP A 8 3.90 7.25 16.63
C TRP A 8 5.19 6.44 16.41
N SER A 9 6.06 6.87 15.49
CA SER A 9 7.41 6.29 15.35
C SER A 9 8.35 6.59 16.53
N ARG A 10 8.04 7.62 17.32
CA ARG A 10 8.79 7.98 18.53
C ARG A 10 8.32 7.24 19.78
N ILE A 11 7.18 6.58 19.71
CA ILE A 11 6.60 5.86 20.83
C ILE A 11 6.94 4.39 20.67
N ARG A 12 7.64 3.83 21.66
CA ARG A 12 7.98 2.42 21.68
C ARG A 12 6.73 1.56 21.87
N ALA A 13 6.61 0.50 21.08
CA ALA A 13 5.54 -0.48 21.25
C ALA A 13 5.71 -1.25 22.57
N THR A 14 4.63 -1.52 23.26
CA THR A 14 4.62 -2.29 24.53
C THR A 14 5.19 -3.69 24.36
N SER A 15 5.03 -4.29 23.18
CA SER A 15 5.61 -5.59 22.84
C SER A 15 7.15 -5.56 22.75
N GLY A 16 7.75 -4.40 22.53
CA GLY A 16 9.18 -4.22 22.28
C GLY A 16 9.67 -4.84 20.96
N LEU A 17 8.78 -5.43 20.16
CA LEU A 17 9.12 -6.05 18.87
C LEU A 17 9.32 -4.97 17.79
N THR A 18 10.27 -5.22 16.88
CA THR A 18 10.39 -4.42 15.65
C THR A 18 9.24 -4.75 14.70
N GLY A 19 9.03 -3.90 13.67
CA GLY A 19 8.01 -4.18 12.65
C GLY A 19 8.21 -5.55 11.99
N ALA A 20 9.45 -5.92 11.67
CA ALA A 20 9.77 -7.23 11.09
C ALA A 20 9.46 -8.39 12.05
N GLN A 21 9.84 -8.26 13.33
CA GLN A 21 9.56 -9.28 14.35
C GLN A 21 8.06 -9.41 14.61
N ALA A 22 7.34 -8.29 14.67
CA ALA A 22 5.89 -8.30 14.81
C ALA A 22 5.23 -9.00 13.62
N ALA A 23 5.65 -8.67 12.38
CA ALA A 23 5.16 -9.32 11.17
C ALA A 23 5.39 -10.83 11.21
N GLN A 24 6.61 -11.29 11.53
CA GLN A 24 6.93 -12.72 11.61
C GLN A 24 6.07 -13.45 12.64
N ARG A 25 5.84 -12.82 13.80
CA ARG A 25 4.98 -13.37 14.84
C ARG A 25 3.53 -13.48 14.37
N LEU A 26 2.99 -12.42 13.75
CA LEU A 26 1.63 -12.39 13.22
C LEU A 26 1.43 -13.39 12.07
N ILE A 27 2.42 -13.59 11.20
CA ILE A 27 2.40 -14.62 10.14
C ILE A 27 2.26 -16.01 10.78
N SER A 28 3.01 -16.30 11.84
CA SER A 28 2.97 -17.60 12.50
C SER A 28 1.66 -17.85 13.24
N THR A 29 1.08 -16.82 13.86
CA THR A 29 -0.20 -16.92 14.59
C THR A 29 -1.42 -16.87 13.69
N GLY A 30 -1.33 -16.10 12.58
CA GLY A 30 -2.42 -15.93 11.60
C GLY A 30 -2.47 -17.01 10.51
N ASN A 31 -1.66 -18.08 10.62
CA ASN A 31 -1.57 -19.17 9.64
C ASN A 31 -1.28 -18.67 8.20
N LEU A 32 -0.56 -17.56 8.04
CA LEU A 32 -0.18 -17.00 6.74
C LEU A 32 1.05 -17.73 6.17
N TYR A 33 0.91 -19.03 5.94
CA TYR A 33 1.99 -19.86 5.44
C TYR A 33 2.47 -19.40 4.07
N GLY A 34 3.79 -19.26 3.92
CA GLY A 34 4.42 -18.87 2.66
C GLY A 34 4.63 -17.36 2.51
N VAL A 35 4.13 -16.52 3.42
CA VAL A 35 4.43 -15.08 3.42
C VAL A 35 5.82 -14.86 3.99
N GLN A 36 6.66 -14.15 3.23
CA GLN A 36 8.00 -13.75 3.63
C GLN A 36 8.04 -12.29 4.03
N VAL A 37 9.01 -11.90 4.87
CA VAL A 37 9.24 -10.51 5.27
C VAL A 37 10.61 -10.07 4.78
N ALA A 38 10.67 -9.00 4.01
CA ALA A 38 11.90 -8.45 3.44
C ALA A 38 12.00 -6.94 3.64
N PRO A 39 13.20 -6.37 3.80
CA PRO A 39 13.39 -4.93 3.81
C PRO A 39 13.26 -4.34 2.40
N THR A 40 12.76 -3.10 2.32
CA THR A 40 12.72 -2.31 1.07
C THR A 40 13.32 -0.93 1.28
N GLY A 41 13.84 -0.34 0.20
CA GLY A 41 14.36 1.03 0.21
C GLY A 41 13.24 2.08 0.22
N GLY A 42 13.59 3.31 0.64
CA GLY A 42 12.66 4.43 0.71
C GLY A 42 12.04 4.63 2.10
N GLN A 43 11.18 5.64 2.23
CA GLN A 43 10.40 5.91 3.44
C GLN A 43 8.92 5.71 3.15
N LEU A 44 8.21 4.98 4.03
CA LEU A 44 6.79 4.67 3.86
C LEU A 44 6.49 4.00 2.49
N SER A 45 7.41 3.14 2.07
CA SER A 45 7.30 2.29 0.89
C SER A 45 6.85 0.86 1.24
N ASP A 46 6.33 0.73 2.45
CA ASP A 46 5.82 -0.53 2.97
C ASP A 46 4.67 -1.03 2.08
N HIS A 47 4.68 -2.30 1.74
CA HIS A 47 3.62 -2.90 0.93
C HIS A 47 3.68 -4.43 0.98
N TYR A 48 2.55 -5.07 0.75
CA TYR A 48 2.46 -6.49 0.47
C TYR A 48 2.42 -6.74 -1.05
N ASP A 49 3.29 -7.63 -1.54
CA ASP A 49 3.28 -8.09 -2.94
C ASP A 49 2.63 -9.49 -3.02
N PRO A 50 1.40 -9.61 -3.55
CA PRO A 50 0.70 -10.89 -3.66
C PRO A 50 1.34 -11.84 -4.67
N ARG A 51 2.12 -11.35 -5.64
CA ARG A 51 2.77 -12.17 -6.67
C ARG A 51 3.89 -13.02 -6.07
N ASN A 52 4.65 -12.41 -5.17
CA ASN A 52 5.78 -13.04 -4.50
C ASN A 52 5.44 -13.50 -3.07
N LYS A 53 4.21 -13.23 -2.60
CA LYS A 53 3.78 -13.44 -1.22
C LYS A 53 4.78 -12.86 -0.22
N THR A 54 5.23 -11.65 -0.48
CA THR A 54 6.28 -11.00 0.32
C THR A 54 5.78 -9.68 0.88
N LEU A 55 5.96 -9.52 2.18
CA LEU A 55 5.75 -8.27 2.91
C LEU A 55 7.05 -7.47 2.86
N PHE A 56 7.03 -6.37 2.13
CA PHE A 56 8.15 -5.43 2.07
C PHE A 56 7.96 -4.32 3.09
N LEU A 57 8.95 -4.14 3.98
CA LEU A 57 8.94 -3.10 5.00
C LEU A 57 10.11 -2.13 4.76
N SER A 58 9.84 -0.84 4.78
CA SER A 58 10.87 0.19 4.75
C SER A 58 11.78 0.07 5.97
N GLN A 59 13.07 0.44 5.85
CA GLN A 59 14.05 0.23 6.91
C GLN A 59 13.60 0.82 8.25
N GLY A 60 12.98 2.01 8.24
CA GLY A 60 12.45 2.66 9.44
C GLY A 60 11.28 1.93 10.11
N VAL A 61 10.60 1.02 9.39
CA VAL A 61 9.56 0.13 9.92
C VAL A 61 10.16 -1.22 10.27
N TYR A 62 11.00 -1.77 9.42
CA TYR A 62 11.61 -3.09 9.58
C TYR A 62 12.38 -3.22 10.90
N GLU A 63 13.22 -2.25 11.24
CA GLU A 63 14.13 -2.27 12.39
C GLU A 63 13.58 -1.57 13.64
N SER A 64 12.52 -0.76 13.52
CA SER A 64 12.02 0.07 14.61
C SER A 64 11.05 -0.68 15.52
N PRO A 65 11.24 -0.65 16.85
CA PRO A 65 10.29 -1.19 17.82
C PRO A 65 9.23 -0.15 18.23
N SER A 66 8.69 0.59 17.25
CA SER A 66 7.72 1.67 17.50
C SER A 66 6.29 1.23 17.24
N VAL A 67 5.34 1.95 17.84
CA VAL A 67 3.90 1.75 17.61
C VAL A 67 3.57 1.87 16.12
N ALA A 68 4.16 2.87 15.43
CA ALA A 68 3.97 3.04 14.00
C ALA A 68 4.46 1.84 13.20
N ALA A 69 5.63 1.30 13.53
CA ALA A 69 6.22 0.18 12.82
C ALA A 69 5.37 -1.09 12.95
N VAL A 70 4.91 -1.41 14.16
CA VAL A 70 4.03 -2.56 14.40
C VAL A 70 2.69 -2.38 13.69
N ALA A 71 2.09 -1.17 13.76
CA ALA A 71 0.80 -0.91 13.12
C ALA A 71 0.87 -0.98 11.58
N ILE A 72 1.96 -0.49 10.96
CA ILE A 72 2.17 -0.58 9.52
C ILE A 72 2.36 -2.06 9.12
N ALA A 73 3.22 -2.79 9.82
CA ALA A 73 3.45 -4.21 9.54
C ALA A 73 2.15 -5.03 9.65
N ALA A 74 1.32 -4.77 10.66
CA ALA A 74 0.01 -5.42 10.81
C ALA A 74 -0.96 -5.04 9.68
N HIS A 75 -0.96 -3.77 9.24
CA HIS A 75 -1.81 -3.33 8.12
C HIS A 75 -1.46 -4.04 6.82
N GLU A 76 -0.16 -4.12 6.49
CA GLU A 76 0.29 -4.82 5.28
C GLU A 76 0.00 -6.33 5.36
N LEU A 77 0.04 -6.93 6.56
CA LEU A 77 -0.43 -8.31 6.76
C LEU A 77 -1.95 -8.45 6.61
N GLY A 78 -2.72 -7.39 6.86
CA GLY A 78 -4.14 -7.34 6.51
C GLY A 78 -4.37 -7.56 5.01
N HIS A 79 -3.48 -7.04 4.14
CA HIS A 79 -3.50 -7.34 2.71
C HIS A 79 -3.08 -8.78 2.41
N ALA A 80 -2.12 -9.33 3.16
CA ALA A 80 -1.76 -10.75 3.02
C ALA A 80 -2.92 -11.68 3.39
N LEU A 81 -3.71 -11.34 4.41
CA LEU A 81 -4.94 -12.07 4.75
C LEU A 81 -6.00 -11.96 3.64
N GLN A 82 -6.17 -10.77 3.05
CA GLN A 82 -7.08 -10.60 1.91
C GLN A 82 -6.68 -11.48 0.73
N ASP A 83 -5.38 -11.58 0.46
CA ASP A 83 -4.84 -12.44 -0.60
C ASP A 83 -5.05 -13.93 -0.28
N ALA A 84 -4.77 -14.33 0.97
CA ALA A 84 -4.94 -15.72 1.43
C ALA A 84 -6.41 -16.20 1.40
N GLU A 85 -7.36 -15.27 1.52
CA GLU A 85 -8.80 -15.55 1.50
C GLU A 85 -9.45 -15.27 0.13
N ASP A 86 -8.64 -15.04 -0.91
CA ASP A 86 -9.14 -14.73 -2.26
C ASP A 86 -10.14 -13.56 -2.28
N TYR A 87 -9.88 -12.51 -1.46
CA TYR A 87 -10.77 -11.37 -1.36
C TYR A 87 -10.89 -10.63 -2.69
N PHE A 88 -12.01 -10.81 -3.37
CA PHE A 88 -12.26 -10.33 -4.73
C PHE A 88 -11.94 -8.86 -4.99
N PRO A 89 -12.29 -7.89 -4.11
CA PRO A 89 -11.90 -6.49 -4.33
C PRO A 89 -10.38 -6.25 -4.36
N MET A 90 -9.60 -7.03 -3.60
CA MET A 90 -8.14 -6.99 -3.63
C MET A 90 -7.59 -7.48 -4.97
N GLN A 91 -8.16 -8.54 -5.53
CA GLN A 91 -7.75 -9.07 -6.83
C GLN A 91 -8.00 -8.05 -7.95
N ILE A 92 -9.19 -7.40 -7.96
CA ILE A 92 -9.50 -6.32 -8.90
C ILE A 92 -8.49 -5.18 -8.77
N ARG A 93 -8.19 -4.76 -7.54
CA ARG A 93 -7.19 -3.71 -7.27
C ARG A 93 -5.84 -4.09 -7.87
N THR A 94 -5.34 -5.28 -7.58
CA THR A 94 -4.04 -5.78 -8.06
C THR A 94 -3.96 -5.79 -9.58
N PHE A 95 -5.04 -6.19 -10.25
CA PHE A 95 -5.13 -6.18 -11.71
C PHE A 95 -5.17 -4.77 -12.29
N LEU A 96 -5.90 -3.84 -11.67
CA LEU A 96 -6.11 -2.49 -12.19
C LEU A 96 -4.94 -1.53 -11.91
N VAL A 97 -4.14 -1.74 -10.86
CA VAL A 97 -3.01 -0.86 -10.50
C VAL A 97 -2.07 -0.58 -11.67
N PRO A 98 -1.56 -1.57 -12.44
CA PRO A 98 -0.67 -1.26 -13.58
C PRO A 98 -1.39 -0.47 -14.67
N VAL A 99 -2.67 -0.75 -14.94
CA VAL A 99 -3.47 -0.04 -15.94
C VAL A 99 -3.65 1.42 -15.55
N VAL A 100 -3.97 1.68 -14.28
CA VAL A 100 -4.15 3.03 -13.75
C VAL A 100 -2.83 3.81 -13.74
N ASN A 101 -1.72 3.17 -13.42
CA ASN A 101 -0.40 3.81 -13.45
C ASN A 101 -0.01 4.24 -14.87
N ILE A 102 -0.23 3.36 -15.86
CA ILE A 102 0.01 3.70 -17.27
C ILE A 102 -0.93 4.83 -17.71
N GLY A 103 -2.22 4.73 -17.38
CA GLY A 103 -3.21 5.74 -17.71
C GLY A 103 -2.88 7.11 -17.10
N SER A 104 -2.51 7.16 -15.83
CA SER A 104 -2.15 8.40 -15.15
C SER A 104 -0.89 9.05 -15.75
N ASN A 105 0.13 8.26 -16.09
CA ASN A 105 1.32 8.78 -16.77
C ASN A 105 0.99 9.32 -18.17
N LEU A 106 0.20 8.57 -18.94
CA LEU A 106 -0.25 9.00 -20.27
C LEU A 106 -1.11 10.28 -20.16
N GLY A 107 -2.04 10.34 -19.22
CA GLY A 107 -2.87 11.52 -18.96
C GLY A 107 -2.02 12.75 -18.68
N TRP A 108 -1.01 12.63 -17.82
CA TRP A 108 -0.07 13.72 -17.55
C TRP A 108 0.69 14.19 -18.81
N ILE A 109 1.18 13.25 -19.63
CA ILE A 109 1.87 13.57 -20.89
C ILE A 109 0.93 14.31 -21.84
N LEU A 110 -0.32 13.85 -22.00
CA LEU A 110 -1.31 14.50 -22.85
C LEU A 110 -1.63 15.93 -22.39
N ILE A 111 -1.74 16.15 -21.07
CA ILE A 111 -1.94 17.50 -20.51
C ILE A 111 -0.77 18.40 -20.91
N MET A 112 0.47 17.96 -20.70
CA MET A 112 1.66 18.75 -20.99
C MET A 112 1.77 19.08 -22.48
N ILE A 113 1.58 18.10 -23.36
CA ILE A 113 1.60 18.31 -24.83
C ILE A 113 0.46 19.25 -25.23
N GLY A 114 -0.74 19.05 -24.70
CA GLY A 114 -1.90 19.91 -25.00
C GLY A 114 -1.66 21.37 -24.63
N LEU A 115 -1.02 21.63 -23.48
CA LEU A 115 -0.65 23.00 -23.06
C LEU A 115 0.42 23.60 -23.94
N VAL A 116 1.48 22.87 -24.28
CA VAL A 116 2.58 23.36 -25.13
C VAL A 116 2.09 23.70 -26.55
N LEU A 117 1.21 22.89 -27.12
CA LEU A 117 0.64 23.06 -28.44
C LEU A 117 -0.59 23.98 -28.48
N ASN A 118 -1.01 24.57 -27.36
CA ASN A 118 -2.27 25.29 -27.21
C ASN A 118 -3.49 24.48 -27.70
N ALA A 119 -3.42 23.14 -27.63
CA ALA A 119 -4.47 22.23 -28.05
C ALA A 119 -5.37 21.87 -26.83
N THR A 120 -6.34 22.75 -26.55
CA THR A 120 -7.22 22.64 -25.37
C THR A 120 -7.93 21.29 -25.30
N THR A 121 -8.42 20.77 -26.42
CA THR A 121 -9.08 19.45 -26.47
C THR A 121 -8.16 18.33 -26.02
N LEU A 122 -6.88 18.37 -26.43
CA LEU A 122 -5.89 17.36 -26.03
C LEU A 122 -5.58 17.46 -24.54
N ALA A 123 -5.48 18.67 -23.99
CA ALA A 123 -5.29 18.88 -22.56
C ALA A 123 -6.46 18.32 -21.73
N TRP A 124 -7.71 18.57 -22.16
CA TRP A 124 -8.90 18.02 -21.50
C TRP A 124 -8.98 16.49 -21.58
N LEU A 125 -8.60 15.91 -22.71
CA LEU A 125 -8.50 14.45 -22.83
C LEU A 125 -7.49 13.90 -21.83
N GLY A 126 -6.34 14.57 -21.66
CA GLY A 126 -5.34 14.21 -20.64
C GLY A 126 -5.90 14.28 -19.21
N VAL A 127 -6.68 15.33 -18.89
CA VAL A 127 -7.36 15.47 -17.59
C VAL A 127 -8.34 14.31 -17.34
N LEU A 128 -9.13 13.95 -18.36
CA LEU A 128 -10.08 12.84 -18.27
C LEU A 128 -9.37 11.52 -17.97
N VAL A 129 -8.31 11.22 -18.72
CA VAL A 129 -7.52 9.99 -18.52
C VAL A 129 -6.83 9.99 -17.15
N PHE A 130 -6.26 11.11 -16.73
CA PHE A 130 -5.61 11.28 -15.43
C PHE A 130 -6.60 11.10 -14.25
N SER A 131 -7.83 11.61 -14.40
CA SER A 131 -8.86 11.53 -13.35
C SER A 131 -9.30 10.09 -13.05
N GLY A 132 -9.12 9.16 -13.98
CA GLY A 132 -9.34 7.72 -13.75
C GLY A 132 -8.56 7.18 -12.56
N GLY A 133 -7.36 7.71 -12.31
CA GLY A 133 -6.56 7.37 -11.13
C GLY A 133 -7.23 7.80 -9.80
N ALA A 134 -7.86 8.97 -9.77
CA ALA A 134 -8.58 9.44 -8.58
C ALA A 134 -9.85 8.59 -8.32
N VAL A 135 -10.59 8.25 -9.37
CA VAL A 135 -11.75 7.36 -9.26
C VAL A 135 -11.33 5.98 -8.74
N PHE A 136 -10.25 5.43 -9.27
CA PHE A 136 -9.68 4.16 -8.80
C PHE A 136 -9.28 4.23 -7.33
N ALA A 137 -8.60 5.31 -6.89
CA ALA A 137 -8.22 5.48 -5.50
C ALA A 137 -9.43 5.45 -4.56
N LEU A 138 -10.54 6.09 -4.93
CA LEU A 138 -11.79 6.04 -4.17
C LEU A 138 -12.40 4.63 -4.18
N ALA A 139 -12.40 3.95 -5.32
CA ALA A 139 -12.94 2.60 -5.46
C ALA A 139 -12.17 1.55 -4.65
N THR A 140 -10.89 1.83 -4.32
CA THR A 140 -10.05 0.93 -3.50
C THR A 140 -10.14 1.19 -2.00
N LEU A 141 -10.81 2.25 -1.53
CA LEU A 141 -10.98 2.54 -0.10
C LEU A 141 -11.58 1.36 0.71
N PRO A 142 -12.59 0.63 0.22
CA PRO A 142 -13.10 -0.54 0.94
C PRO A 142 -12.04 -1.61 1.19
N VAL A 143 -11.10 -1.80 0.26
CA VAL A 143 -9.98 -2.74 0.41
C VAL A 143 -9.07 -2.30 1.56
N GLU A 144 -8.74 -1.00 1.62
CA GLU A 144 -7.90 -0.41 2.68
C GLU A 144 -8.57 -0.49 4.07
N PHE A 145 -9.88 -0.19 4.13
CA PHE A 145 -10.62 -0.30 5.39
C PHE A 145 -10.72 -1.75 5.86
N ASN A 146 -10.94 -2.69 4.96
CA ASN A 146 -10.99 -4.11 5.29
C ASN A 146 -9.62 -4.63 5.74
N ALA A 147 -8.51 -4.24 5.07
CA ALA A 147 -7.16 -4.59 5.51
C ALA A 147 -6.88 -4.05 6.92
N SER A 148 -7.27 -2.79 7.21
CA SER A 148 -7.13 -2.18 8.53
C SER A 148 -8.01 -2.86 9.60
N ALA A 149 -9.19 -3.36 9.24
CA ALA A 149 -10.04 -4.13 10.16
C ALA A 149 -9.37 -5.47 10.52
N ARG A 150 -8.90 -6.21 9.52
CA ARG A 150 -8.17 -7.48 9.69
C ARG A 150 -6.89 -7.32 10.52
N ALA A 151 -6.15 -6.23 10.31
CA ALA A 151 -4.95 -5.91 11.09
C ALA A 151 -5.21 -5.76 12.60
N LYS A 152 -6.44 -5.45 13.00
CA LYS A 152 -6.83 -5.34 14.43
C LYS A 152 -7.22 -6.67 15.04
N GLU A 153 -7.50 -7.66 14.23
CA GLU A 153 -7.88 -9.01 14.65
C GLU A 153 -6.65 -9.93 14.77
N LEU A 154 -5.52 -9.53 14.16
CA LEU A 154 -4.22 -10.18 14.29
C LEU A 154 -3.55 -9.87 15.63
#